data_02df788fa0b092b63950082f672caa00
#
_entry.id   02df788fa0b092b63950082f672caa00
#
_cell.length_a   1.000
_cell.length_b   1.000
_cell.length_c   1.000
_cell.angle_alpha   90.00
_cell.angle_beta   90.00
_cell.angle_gamma   90.00
#
_symmetry.space_group_name_H-M   'P 1'
#
loop_
_entity.id
_entity.type
_entity.pdbx_description
1 polymer ?
#
loop_
_entity_poly.entity_id
_entity_poly.type
_entity_poly.pdbx_seq_one_letter_code
_entity_poly.pdbx_strand_id
1 'polypeptide(L)'
;MKKMKNISFGLVLAVVMFAFSGCNLAGLKYQENADYTPYVLDPHINMTAWQYIKNRSYNYTGKDTIFKLMRQAIEYSGIDTNEYIKLDRTFILLHNDAILRTTVVNKVATPTTDCYFGKYLVNGKPATKWSDYPKDQVKNYLLYLIVQGAYSFNNLGPNNVTATTLEPLSYDILNPTSIMLLRVNDDQNYPLRLNDFSNSVAYVTVRTSNILPTNGAIQVIDRVLFYQTK
;
A
#
# COMPACT_ATOMS: atom_id res chain seq x y z
N MET A 1 60.44 -46.63 -16.13
CA MET A 1 59.80 -45.62 -15.31
C MET A 1 59.52 -44.32 -16.03
N LYS A 2 60.14 -43.89 -17.18
CA LYS A 2 59.84 -42.66 -17.91
C LYS A 2 58.53 -42.68 -18.69
N LYS A 3 58.04 -43.78 -19.21
CA LYS A 3 56.79 -43.90 -19.97
C LYS A 3 55.51 -43.66 -19.15
N MET A 4 55.46 -44.01 -17.88
CA MET A 4 54.31 -43.84 -16.98
C MET A 4 54.10 -42.37 -16.60
N LYS A 5 55.16 -41.55 -16.48
CA LYS A 5 55.02 -40.12 -16.15
C LYS A 5 54.34 -39.32 -17.28
N ASN A 6 54.59 -39.70 -18.54
CA ASN A 6 54.01 -38.96 -19.70
C ASN A 6 52.53 -39.32 -19.88
N ILE A 7 52.10 -40.52 -19.53
CA ILE A 7 50.68 -40.93 -19.59
C ILE A 7 49.89 -40.22 -18.49
N SER A 8 50.45 -40.08 -17.29
CA SER A 8 49.79 -39.34 -16.19
C SER A 8 49.63 -37.85 -16.50
N PHE A 9 50.64 -37.24 -17.14
CA PHE A 9 50.59 -35.83 -17.53
C PHE A 9 49.54 -35.55 -18.64
N GLY A 10 49.46 -36.49 -19.62
CA GLY A 10 48.44 -36.38 -20.70
C GLY A 10 46.99 -36.53 -20.14
N LEU A 11 46.80 -37.41 -19.16
CA LEU A 11 45.49 -37.63 -18.53
C LEU A 11 45.04 -36.42 -17.72
N VAL A 12 45.96 -35.76 -16.99
CA VAL A 12 45.67 -34.53 -16.23
C VAL A 12 45.35 -33.38 -17.18
N LEU A 13 46.10 -33.24 -18.29
CA LEU A 13 45.85 -32.20 -19.28
C LEU A 13 44.49 -32.38 -19.97
N ALA A 14 44.10 -33.62 -20.29
CA ALA A 14 42.78 -33.92 -20.84
C ALA A 14 41.63 -33.59 -19.87
N VAL A 15 41.78 -33.92 -18.59
CA VAL A 15 40.78 -33.60 -17.55
C VAL A 15 40.65 -32.07 -17.39
N VAL A 16 41.76 -31.34 -17.44
CA VAL A 16 41.73 -29.87 -17.36
C VAL A 16 41.04 -29.24 -18.59
N MET A 17 41.30 -29.79 -19.80
CA MET A 17 40.60 -29.27 -21.01
C MET A 17 39.10 -29.55 -20.97
N PHE A 18 38.66 -30.69 -20.41
CA PHE A 18 37.24 -30.98 -20.21
C PHE A 18 36.59 -30.06 -19.17
N ALA A 19 37.34 -29.60 -18.18
CA ALA A 19 36.82 -28.68 -17.15
C ALA A 19 36.56 -27.26 -17.69
N PHE A 20 37.27 -26.85 -18.74
CA PHE A 20 37.06 -25.52 -19.37
C PHE A 20 36.03 -25.51 -20.52
N SER A 21 35.58 -26.66 -21.00
CA SER A 21 34.52 -26.75 -22.03
C SER A 21 33.11 -26.81 -21.46
N GLY A 22 32.93 -26.35 -20.21
CA GLY A 22 31.74 -26.55 -19.40
C GLY A 22 30.46 -25.89 -19.85
N CYS A 23 30.43 -25.07 -20.94
CA CYS A 23 29.20 -24.37 -21.35
C CYS A 23 28.36 -25.12 -22.40
N ASN A 24 28.85 -26.21 -22.99
CA ASN A 24 28.09 -26.97 -23.99
C ASN A 24 28.08 -28.51 -23.73
N LEU A 25 28.37 -28.91 -22.50
CA LEU A 25 28.35 -30.33 -22.14
C LEU A 25 26.89 -30.80 -22.04
N ALA A 26 26.55 -31.86 -22.75
CA ALA A 26 25.25 -32.50 -22.74
C ALA A 26 24.10 -31.78 -23.45
N GLY A 27 24.37 -30.93 -24.47
CA GLY A 27 23.30 -30.31 -25.28
C GLY A 27 22.48 -29.23 -24.54
N LEU A 28 22.95 -28.82 -23.37
CA LEU A 28 22.39 -27.66 -22.69
C LEU A 28 22.80 -26.41 -23.48
N LYS A 29 21.84 -25.82 -24.18
CA LYS A 29 22.03 -24.50 -24.77
C LYS A 29 22.28 -23.50 -23.65
N TYR A 30 23.31 -22.66 -23.83
CA TYR A 30 23.47 -21.46 -23.00
C TYR A 30 22.12 -20.73 -22.99
N GLN A 31 21.58 -20.46 -21.81
CA GLN A 31 20.39 -19.66 -21.71
C GLN A 31 20.75 -18.25 -22.18
N GLU A 32 20.49 -17.98 -23.46
CA GLU A 32 20.56 -16.60 -23.95
C GLU A 32 19.68 -15.77 -23.01
N ASN A 33 20.23 -14.65 -22.53
CA ASN A 33 19.43 -13.70 -21.77
C ASN A 33 18.19 -13.39 -22.65
N ALA A 34 17.05 -13.97 -22.29
CA ALA A 34 15.81 -13.53 -22.89
C ALA A 34 15.75 -12.03 -22.65
N ASP A 35 15.61 -11.26 -23.73
CA ASP A 35 15.29 -9.84 -23.64
C ASP A 35 13.95 -9.73 -22.87
N TYR A 36 14.07 -9.81 -21.54
CA TYR A 36 12.94 -9.60 -20.67
C TYR A 36 12.62 -8.11 -20.70
N THR A 37 11.69 -7.74 -21.56
CA THR A 37 11.05 -6.43 -21.46
C THR A 37 10.13 -6.53 -20.23
N PRO A 38 10.49 -5.92 -19.09
CA PRO A 38 9.63 -5.97 -17.92
C PRO A 38 8.29 -5.35 -18.31
N TYR A 39 7.21 -6.13 -18.26
CA TYR A 39 5.87 -5.60 -18.42
C TYR A 39 5.57 -4.74 -17.18
N VAL A 40 5.81 -3.46 -17.31
CA VAL A 40 5.44 -2.47 -16.29
C VAL A 40 3.97 -2.13 -16.53
N LEU A 41 3.13 -2.54 -15.61
CA LEU A 41 1.72 -2.10 -15.60
C LEU A 41 1.68 -0.57 -15.53
N ASP A 42 1.01 0.06 -16.48
CA ASP A 42 0.79 1.51 -16.44
C ASP A 42 -0.06 1.84 -15.20
N PRO A 43 0.46 2.61 -14.23
CA PRO A 43 -0.27 2.98 -13.04
C PRO A 43 -1.31 4.09 -13.27
N HIS A 44 -1.31 4.71 -14.47
CA HIS A 44 -2.17 5.84 -14.76
C HIS A 44 -3.61 5.40 -15.01
N ILE A 45 -4.54 6.13 -14.39
CA ILE A 45 -5.96 6.00 -14.64
C ILE A 45 -6.51 7.33 -15.16
N ASN A 46 -7.23 7.31 -16.29
CA ASN A 46 -7.75 8.51 -16.94
C ASN A 46 -9.01 9.05 -16.22
N MET A 47 -8.93 9.22 -14.90
CA MET A 47 -10.03 9.73 -14.07
C MET A 47 -9.49 10.37 -12.79
N THR A 48 -10.31 11.21 -12.14
CA THR A 48 -9.98 11.77 -10.83
C THR A 48 -10.14 10.73 -9.71
N ALA A 49 -9.54 10.99 -8.54
CA ALA A 49 -9.72 10.14 -7.36
C ALA A 49 -11.20 10.00 -6.97
N TRP A 50 -12.00 11.06 -7.09
CA TRP A 50 -13.43 10.99 -6.83
C TRP A 50 -14.18 10.07 -7.79
N GLN A 51 -13.87 10.13 -9.09
CA GLN A 51 -14.45 9.22 -10.08
C GLN A 51 -14.04 7.76 -9.80
N TYR A 52 -12.78 7.53 -9.41
CA TYR A 52 -12.29 6.19 -9.04
C TYR A 52 -13.04 5.61 -7.83
N ILE A 53 -13.25 6.42 -6.76
CA ILE A 53 -14.05 6.00 -5.61
C ILE A 53 -15.48 5.66 -6.05
N LYS A 54 -16.13 6.52 -6.84
CA LYS A 54 -17.51 6.29 -7.30
C LYS A 54 -17.64 5.02 -8.11
N ASN A 55 -16.74 4.80 -9.06
CA ASN A 55 -16.78 3.65 -9.97
C ASN A 55 -16.58 2.32 -9.23
N ARG A 56 -15.90 2.34 -8.09
CA ARG A 56 -15.59 1.14 -7.29
C ARG A 56 -16.37 1.06 -5.97
N SER A 57 -17.45 1.80 -5.87
CA SER A 57 -18.35 1.78 -4.69
C SER A 57 -19.69 1.12 -5.00
N TYR A 58 -20.28 1.47 -6.15
CA TYR A 58 -21.58 0.99 -6.63
C TYR A 58 -21.50 0.93 -8.16
N ASN A 59 -20.65 0.04 -8.69
CA ASN A 59 -20.56 -0.05 -10.13
C ASN A 59 -21.87 -0.57 -10.74
N TYR A 60 -22.06 -0.29 -12.02
CA TYR A 60 -23.27 -0.61 -12.78
C TYR A 60 -23.63 -2.12 -12.78
N THR A 61 -22.63 -2.98 -12.53
CA THR A 61 -22.78 -4.43 -12.45
C THR A 61 -22.94 -4.94 -11.02
N GLY A 62 -22.86 -4.08 -10.00
CA GLY A 62 -22.95 -4.45 -8.58
C GLY A 62 -21.80 -5.32 -8.06
N LYS A 63 -20.77 -5.57 -8.87
CA LYS A 63 -19.68 -6.49 -8.54
C LYS A 63 -18.48 -5.82 -7.86
N ASP A 64 -18.21 -4.54 -8.13
CA ASP A 64 -17.11 -3.81 -7.50
C ASP A 64 -17.65 -2.83 -6.45
N THR A 65 -17.47 -3.18 -5.20
CA THR A 65 -17.96 -2.42 -4.04
C THR A 65 -16.87 -2.17 -3.00
N ILE A 66 -15.59 -2.25 -3.40
CA ILE A 66 -14.45 -2.21 -2.46
C ILE A 66 -14.36 -0.91 -1.66
N PHE A 67 -14.89 0.22 -2.18
CA PHE A 67 -14.95 1.51 -1.51
C PHE A 67 -16.38 1.89 -1.06
N LYS A 68 -17.30 0.94 -0.98
CA LYS A 68 -18.68 1.21 -0.60
C LYS A 68 -18.79 1.92 0.75
N LEU A 69 -18.09 1.39 1.77
CA LEU A 69 -18.14 1.96 3.12
C LEU A 69 -17.43 3.31 3.19
N MET A 70 -16.32 3.51 2.44
CA MET A 70 -15.67 4.82 2.36
C MET A 70 -16.58 5.86 1.72
N ARG A 71 -17.25 5.52 0.62
CA ARG A 71 -18.22 6.42 -0.01
C ARG A 71 -19.36 6.78 0.93
N GLN A 72 -19.87 5.84 1.67
CA GLN A 72 -20.88 6.10 2.72
C GLN A 72 -20.35 7.06 3.80
N ALA A 73 -19.06 6.96 4.19
CA ALA A 73 -18.44 7.91 5.11
C ALA A 73 -18.41 9.33 4.53
N ILE A 74 -18.02 9.47 3.27
CA ILE A 74 -17.95 10.76 2.56
C ILE A 74 -19.36 11.39 2.50
N GLU A 75 -20.36 10.63 2.11
CA GLU A 75 -21.75 11.07 2.05
C GLU A 75 -22.31 11.45 3.43
N TYR A 76 -22.04 10.63 4.46
CA TYR A 76 -22.49 10.85 5.83
C TYR A 76 -21.87 12.08 6.48
N SER A 77 -20.56 12.24 6.35
CA SER A 77 -19.80 13.32 7.02
C SER A 77 -20.04 14.69 6.41
N GLY A 78 -20.51 14.75 5.15
CA GLY A 78 -20.67 16.00 4.43
C GLY A 78 -19.34 16.69 4.10
N ILE A 79 -18.24 15.93 3.99
CA ILE A 79 -16.97 16.46 3.48
C ILE A 79 -17.18 16.98 2.04
N ASP A 80 -16.55 18.11 1.71
CA ASP A 80 -16.59 18.64 0.35
C ASP A 80 -15.91 17.65 -0.62
N THR A 81 -16.67 17.06 -1.52
CA THR A 81 -16.14 16.10 -2.51
C THR A 81 -15.18 16.73 -3.51
N ASN A 82 -15.14 18.08 -3.62
CA ASN A 82 -14.14 18.78 -4.41
C ASN A 82 -12.73 18.54 -3.87
N GLU A 83 -12.55 18.20 -2.58
CA GLU A 83 -11.22 17.86 -2.05
C GLU A 83 -10.64 16.64 -2.75
N TYR A 84 -11.46 15.69 -3.23
CA TYR A 84 -11.04 14.52 -4.00
C TYR A 84 -10.85 14.79 -5.51
N ILE A 85 -11.04 16.04 -5.96
CA ILE A 85 -10.84 16.47 -7.35
C ILE A 85 -9.64 17.42 -7.47
N LYS A 86 -9.27 18.11 -6.40
CA LYS A 86 -8.14 19.05 -6.38
C LYS A 86 -6.85 18.39 -6.83
N LEU A 87 -6.06 19.13 -7.57
CA LEU A 87 -4.73 18.70 -8.04
C LEU A 87 -3.72 18.64 -6.89
N ASP A 88 -2.63 17.95 -7.14
CA ASP A 88 -1.48 17.83 -6.24
C ASP A 88 -1.89 17.34 -4.85
N ARG A 89 -2.51 16.15 -4.83
CA ARG A 89 -2.95 15.47 -3.61
C ARG A 89 -2.54 14.01 -3.63
N THR A 90 -2.34 13.47 -2.44
CA THR A 90 -2.30 12.02 -2.23
C THR A 90 -3.53 11.59 -1.43
N PHE A 91 -4.25 10.64 -1.97
CA PHE A 91 -5.50 10.14 -1.41
C PHE A 91 -5.26 8.76 -0.80
N ILE A 92 -5.41 8.66 0.51
CA ILE A 92 -5.39 7.37 1.21
C ILE A 92 -6.82 6.83 1.21
N LEU A 93 -7.08 5.82 0.38
CA LEU A 93 -8.42 5.26 0.24
C LEU A 93 -8.60 4.03 1.14
N LEU A 94 -9.71 4.02 1.85
CA LEU A 94 -10.09 2.92 2.73
C LEU A 94 -10.80 1.81 1.95
N HIS A 95 -10.15 0.65 1.81
CA HIS A 95 -10.87 -0.57 1.46
C HIS A 95 -11.95 -0.86 2.52
N ASN A 96 -13.01 -1.55 2.17
CA ASN A 96 -14.06 -1.90 3.13
C ASN A 96 -13.51 -2.56 4.40
N ASP A 97 -12.46 -3.39 4.28
CA ASP A 97 -11.81 -4.05 5.41
C ASP A 97 -11.16 -3.08 6.41
N ALA A 98 -10.70 -1.91 5.94
CA ALA A 98 -10.17 -0.87 6.82
C ALA A 98 -11.25 -0.23 7.69
N ILE A 99 -12.50 -0.33 7.28
CA ILE A 99 -13.65 0.26 7.97
C ILE A 99 -14.37 -0.77 8.82
N LEU A 100 -14.65 -1.94 8.22
CA LEU A 100 -15.32 -3.05 8.89
C LEU A 100 -14.66 -4.37 8.47
N ARG A 101 -13.91 -4.95 9.38
CA ARG A 101 -13.40 -6.32 9.32
C ARG A 101 -13.89 -7.05 10.54
N THR A 102 -14.47 -8.23 10.36
CA THR A 102 -15.03 -9.00 11.47
C THR A 102 -14.28 -10.31 11.69
N THR A 103 -14.22 -10.71 12.94
CA THR A 103 -13.85 -12.08 13.36
C THR A 103 -15.01 -12.68 14.15
N VAL A 104 -15.03 -14.00 14.29
CA VAL A 104 -16.06 -14.68 15.07
C VAL A 104 -15.55 -14.90 16.50
N VAL A 105 -16.18 -14.24 17.45
CA VAL A 105 -15.92 -14.41 18.89
C VAL A 105 -17.20 -14.95 19.55
N ASN A 106 -17.13 -16.10 20.18
CA ASN A 106 -18.28 -16.76 20.82
C ASN A 106 -19.51 -16.87 19.90
N LYS A 107 -19.27 -17.25 18.62
CA LYS A 107 -20.29 -17.36 17.56
C LYS A 107 -20.94 -16.05 17.12
N VAL A 108 -20.37 -14.90 17.54
CA VAL A 108 -20.83 -13.55 17.15
C VAL A 108 -19.77 -12.91 16.25
N ALA A 109 -20.19 -12.38 15.09
CA ALA A 109 -19.31 -11.58 14.25
C ALA A 109 -19.02 -10.25 14.94
N THR A 110 -17.73 -10.03 15.26
CA THR A 110 -17.27 -8.85 16.03
C THR A 110 -16.22 -8.10 15.20
N PRO A 111 -16.33 -6.76 15.06
CA PRO A 111 -15.30 -5.97 14.40
C PRO A 111 -13.94 -6.10 15.07
N THR A 112 -12.88 -6.24 14.29
CA THR A 112 -11.49 -6.33 14.77
C THR A 112 -10.92 -4.95 15.07
N THR A 113 -9.94 -4.86 15.97
CA THR A 113 -9.33 -3.56 16.37
C THR A 113 -8.46 -2.92 15.29
N ASP A 114 -8.20 -3.62 14.18
CA ASP A 114 -7.45 -3.11 13.02
C ASP A 114 -8.35 -2.47 11.95
N CYS A 115 -9.66 -2.39 12.19
CA CYS A 115 -10.59 -1.63 11.38
C CYS A 115 -11.21 -0.46 12.16
N TYR A 116 -11.75 0.54 11.43
CA TYR A 116 -12.26 1.77 12.04
C TYR A 116 -13.35 1.51 13.09
N PHE A 117 -14.36 0.70 12.75
CA PHE A 117 -15.47 0.41 13.65
C PHE A 117 -15.08 -0.38 14.91
N GLY A 118 -14.01 -1.16 14.82
CA GLY A 118 -13.50 -1.88 15.99
C GLY A 118 -12.46 -1.11 16.79
N LYS A 119 -11.78 -0.13 16.18
CA LYS A 119 -10.78 0.73 16.85
C LYS A 119 -11.45 1.84 17.65
N TYR A 120 -12.43 2.54 17.04
CA TYR A 120 -13.11 3.68 17.65
C TYR A 120 -14.44 3.23 18.23
N LEU A 121 -14.41 2.85 19.51
CA LEU A 121 -15.57 2.33 20.19
C LEU A 121 -16.59 3.44 20.49
N VAL A 122 -17.88 3.12 20.36
CA VAL A 122 -19.00 3.97 20.76
C VAL A 122 -19.65 3.37 22.02
N ASN A 123 -19.64 4.11 23.11
CA ASN A 123 -20.10 3.62 24.41
C ASN A 123 -19.46 2.27 24.82
N GLY A 124 -18.15 2.13 24.55
CA GLY A 124 -17.36 0.94 24.87
C GLY A 124 -17.61 -0.28 23.99
N LYS A 125 -18.35 -0.13 22.88
CA LYS A 125 -18.66 -1.20 21.94
C LYS A 125 -18.24 -0.83 20.52
N PRO A 126 -17.85 -1.80 19.67
CA PRO A 126 -17.63 -1.57 18.25
C PRO A 126 -18.90 -1.01 17.59
N ALA A 127 -18.72 -0.02 16.72
CA ALA A 127 -19.80 0.52 15.91
C ALA A 127 -20.19 -0.42 14.77
N THR A 128 -21.33 -0.16 14.15
CA THR A 128 -21.85 -0.96 13.01
C THR A 128 -22.11 -0.12 11.76
N LYS A 129 -22.18 1.19 11.93
CA LYS A 129 -22.48 2.15 10.86
C LYS A 129 -21.87 3.52 11.15
N TRP A 130 -21.72 4.35 10.13
CA TRP A 130 -21.14 5.68 10.27
C TRP A 130 -21.98 6.63 11.13
N SER A 131 -23.30 6.49 11.12
CA SER A 131 -24.19 7.31 11.97
C SER A 131 -24.07 7.06 13.48
N ASP A 132 -23.27 6.08 13.90
CA ASP A 132 -22.96 5.85 15.30
C ASP A 132 -21.93 6.89 15.80
N TYR A 133 -21.20 7.55 14.90
CA TYR A 133 -20.19 8.57 15.20
C TYR A 133 -20.68 9.99 14.95
N PRO A 134 -20.13 11.00 15.64
CA PRO A 134 -20.30 12.40 15.25
C PRO A 134 -19.82 12.65 13.82
N LYS A 135 -20.56 13.44 13.05
CA LYS A 135 -20.19 13.76 11.65
C LYS A 135 -18.81 14.39 11.54
N ASP A 136 -18.47 15.29 12.47
CA ASP A 136 -17.17 15.98 12.47
C ASP A 136 -16.01 15.02 12.73
N GLN A 137 -16.18 13.98 13.54
CA GLN A 137 -15.18 12.94 13.74
C GLN A 137 -14.91 12.21 12.44
N VAL A 138 -15.95 11.79 11.73
CA VAL A 138 -15.81 11.10 10.44
C VAL A 138 -15.20 12.02 9.39
N LYS A 139 -15.64 13.28 9.33
CA LYS A 139 -15.13 14.29 8.41
C LYS A 139 -13.64 14.56 8.62
N ASN A 140 -13.20 14.78 9.85
CA ASN A 140 -11.81 15.08 10.17
C ASN A 140 -10.92 13.86 9.92
N TYR A 141 -11.39 12.66 10.22
CA TYR A 141 -10.68 11.44 9.82
C TYR A 141 -10.50 11.32 8.30
N LEU A 142 -11.54 11.61 7.50
CA LEU A 142 -11.42 11.63 6.04
C LEU A 142 -10.47 12.72 5.55
N LEU A 143 -10.43 13.88 6.18
CA LEU A 143 -9.48 14.95 5.88
C LEU A 143 -8.04 14.55 6.24
N TYR A 144 -7.83 13.80 7.32
CA TYR A 144 -6.54 13.21 7.65
C TYR A 144 -6.01 12.29 6.53
N LEU A 145 -6.89 11.60 5.82
CA LEU A 145 -6.54 10.70 4.72
C LEU A 145 -6.29 11.41 3.38
N ILE A 146 -6.38 12.74 3.33
CA ILE A 146 -6.02 13.55 2.16
C ILE A 146 -4.75 14.33 2.47
N VAL A 147 -3.66 13.99 1.78
CA VAL A 147 -2.34 14.56 1.98
C VAL A 147 -2.06 15.62 0.91
N GLN A 148 -1.47 16.74 1.30
CA GLN A 148 -1.01 17.78 0.38
C GLN A 148 0.26 17.30 -0.33
N GLY A 149 0.28 17.40 -1.67
CA GLY A 149 1.34 16.88 -2.52
C GLY A 149 1.03 15.49 -3.11
N ALA A 150 1.49 15.24 -4.31
CA ALA A 150 1.33 13.97 -5.02
C ALA A 150 2.52 13.04 -4.71
N TYR A 151 2.37 12.13 -3.75
CA TYR A 151 3.38 11.17 -3.33
C TYR A 151 3.16 9.81 -3.98
N SER A 152 4.11 9.41 -4.82
CA SER A 152 4.12 8.18 -5.60
C SER A 152 5.49 7.51 -5.54
N PHE A 153 5.68 6.36 -6.15
CA PHE A 153 7.00 5.73 -6.26
C PHE A 153 8.04 6.58 -7.00
N ASN A 154 7.60 7.61 -7.76
CA ASN A 154 8.52 8.49 -8.47
C ASN A 154 9.27 9.47 -7.53
N ASN A 155 8.71 9.76 -6.35
CA ASN A 155 9.25 10.75 -5.40
C ASN A 155 9.30 10.27 -3.94
N LEU A 156 8.96 9.00 -3.68
CA LEU A 156 9.14 8.37 -2.39
C LEU A 156 10.35 7.43 -2.41
N GLY A 157 11.06 7.36 -1.31
CA GLY A 157 12.21 6.48 -1.10
C GLY A 157 12.16 5.81 0.28
N PRO A 158 13.28 5.20 0.71
CA PRO A 158 13.35 4.47 1.98
C PRO A 158 13.28 5.37 3.23
N ASN A 159 13.52 6.67 3.07
CA ASN A 159 13.41 7.63 4.16
C ASN A 159 11.97 8.15 4.28
N ASN A 160 11.52 8.38 5.51
CA ASN A 160 10.22 8.99 5.75
C ASN A 160 10.15 10.40 5.16
N VAL A 161 9.13 10.65 4.37
CA VAL A 161 8.70 12.00 3.96
C VAL A 161 7.60 12.42 4.91
N THR A 162 7.76 13.57 5.56
CA THR A 162 6.71 14.19 6.39
C THR A 162 5.85 15.06 5.50
N ALA A 163 4.57 14.73 5.40
CA ALA A 163 3.61 15.47 4.59
C ALA A 163 2.45 15.99 5.46
N THR A 164 1.91 17.15 5.11
CA THR A 164 0.75 17.74 5.80
C THR A 164 -0.54 17.15 5.24
N THR A 165 -1.49 16.85 6.11
CA THR A 165 -2.83 16.39 5.73
C THR A 165 -3.83 17.58 5.69
N LEU A 166 -5.08 17.32 5.31
CA LEU A 166 -6.14 18.33 5.37
C LEU A 166 -6.91 18.35 6.70
N GLU A 167 -6.55 17.48 7.64
CA GLU A 167 -7.16 17.52 8.97
C GLU A 167 -6.89 18.89 9.64
N PRO A 168 -7.86 19.50 10.32
CA PRO A 168 -7.64 20.76 11.01
C PRO A 168 -6.53 20.65 12.05
N LEU A 169 -5.66 21.66 12.10
CA LEU A 169 -4.57 21.73 13.09
C LEU A 169 -5.15 21.63 14.52
N SER A 170 -4.45 20.90 15.38
CA SER A 170 -4.82 20.65 16.77
C SER A 170 -6.14 19.91 16.98
N TYR A 171 -6.74 19.34 15.93
CA TYR A 171 -7.91 18.49 16.09
C TYR A 171 -7.52 17.16 16.79
N ASP A 172 -6.51 16.47 16.28
CA ASP A 172 -5.92 15.34 16.98
C ASP A 172 -4.82 15.83 17.95
N ILE A 173 -5.05 15.62 19.24
CA ILE A 173 -4.10 16.02 20.28
C ILE A 173 -2.74 15.30 20.17
N LEU A 174 -2.73 14.10 19.58
CA LEU A 174 -1.49 13.33 19.34
C LEU A 174 -0.78 13.79 18.08
N ASN A 175 -1.49 14.46 17.16
CA ASN A 175 -0.98 14.97 15.89
C ASN A 175 -1.37 16.45 15.67
N PRO A 176 -0.96 17.38 16.54
CA PRO A 176 -1.44 18.76 16.49
C PRO A 176 -1.03 19.51 15.21
N THR A 177 -0.03 19.02 14.48
CA THR A 177 0.47 19.58 13.22
C THR A 177 -0.12 18.90 11.99
N SER A 178 -1.02 17.94 12.18
CA SER A 178 -1.75 17.24 11.11
C SER A 178 -0.82 16.68 10.02
N ILE A 179 0.17 15.90 10.42
CA ILE A 179 1.15 15.30 9.53
C ILE A 179 0.90 13.80 9.34
N MET A 180 1.44 13.29 8.23
CA MET A 180 1.54 11.86 7.93
C MET A 180 2.94 11.56 7.42
N LEU A 181 3.50 10.42 7.83
CA LEU A 181 4.75 9.92 7.28
C LEU A 181 4.46 8.94 6.13
N LEU A 182 5.20 9.09 5.04
CA LEU A 182 5.15 8.19 3.89
C LEU A 182 6.56 7.74 3.53
N ARG A 183 6.75 6.46 3.27
CA ARG A 183 7.99 5.94 2.70
C ARG A 183 7.76 4.66 1.90
N VAL A 184 8.66 4.36 1.00
CA VAL A 184 8.80 3.03 0.38
C VAL A 184 9.83 2.27 1.20
N ASN A 185 9.43 1.15 1.82
CA ASN A 185 10.36 0.35 2.61
C ASN A 185 11.33 -0.38 1.68
N ASP A 186 12.62 -0.37 2.02
CA ASP A 186 13.67 -1.04 1.26
C ASP A 186 13.71 -2.53 1.65
N ASP A 187 12.74 -3.29 1.18
CA ASP A 187 12.69 -4.74 1.28
C ASP A 187 12.29 -5.38 -0.07
N GLN A 188 12.19 -6.69 -0.11
CA GLN A 188 11.98 -7.48 -1.31
C GLN A 188 10.79 -7.03 -2.18
N ASN A 189 9.75 -6.40 -1.59
CA ASN A 189 8.52 -6.03 -2.27
C ASN A 189 8.31 -4.51 -2.36
N TYR A 190 9.27 -3.72 -1.86
CA TYR A 190 9.19 -2.25 -1.82
C TYR A 190 7.82 -1.73 -1.35
N PRO A 191 7.28 -2.23 -0.21
CA PRO A 191 5.96 -1.82 0.24
C PRO A 191 5.96 -0.36 0.69
N LEU A 192 4.94 0.38 0.29
CA LEU A 192 4.69 1.71 0.81
C LEU A 192 4.12 1.60 2.22
N ARG A 193 4.72 2.31 3.18
CA ARG A 193 4.28 2.38 4.57
C ARG A 193 3.87 3.80 4.93
N LEU A 194 2.81 3.86 5.73
CA LEU A 194 2.25 5.10 6.28
C LEU A 194 2.47 5.10 7.80
N ASN A 195 2.83 6.26 8.35
CA ASN A 195 3.10 6.46 9.78
C ASN A 195 4.12 5.47 10.37
N ASP A 196 5.17 5.18 9.61
CA ASP A 196 6.26 4.31 10.07
C ASP A 196 7.24 5.11 10.94
N PHE A 197 6.82 5.41 12.17
CA PHE A 197 7.64 6.11 13.15
C PHE A 197 8.68 5.17 13.76
N SER A 198 9.86 5.71 14.06
CA SER A 198 10.89 4.96 14.78
C SER A 198 10.35 4.45 16.11
N ASN A 199 10.56 3.16 16.36
CA ASN A 199 10.08 2.45 17.58
C ASN A 199 8.56 2.30 17.70
N SER A 200 7.78 2.61 16.66
CA SER A 200 6.36 2.30 16.61
C SER A 200 6.08 1.08 15.72
N VAL A 201 5.13 0.26 16.14
CA VAL A 201 4.61 -0.86 15.33
C VAL A 201 3.26 -0.54 14.69
N ALA A 202 2.80 0.71 14.85
CA ALA A 202 1.48 1.15 14.40
C ALA A 202 1.44 1.62 12.94
N TYR A 203 2.50 1.37 12.16
CA TYR A 203 2.49 1.70 10.74
C TYR A 203 1.48 0.85 9.96
N VAL A 204 0.98 1.42 8.87
CA VAL A 204 0.11 0.70 7.94
C VAL A 204 0.84 0.49 6.62
N THR A 205 0.94 -0.77 6.20
CA THR A 205 1.40 -1.12 4.86
C THR A 205 0.25 -0.92 3.88
N VAL A 206 0.53 -0.21 2.78
CA VAL A 206 -0.44 0.03 1.72
C VAL A 206 -0.72 -1.29 0.97
N ARG A 207 -2.00 -1.61 0.80
CA ARG A 207 -2.44 -2.83 0.10
C ARG A 207 -2.29 -2.72 -1.42
N THR A 208 -2.67 -1.56 -1.98
CA THR A 208 -2.49 -1.26 -3.40
C THR A 208 -1.91 0.14 -3.49
N SER A 209 -0.69 0.23 -3.99
CA SER A 209 0.06 1.48 -4.06
C SER A 209 0.16 2.01 -5.48
N ASN A 210 0.49 3.30 -5.57
CA ASN A 210 0.93 3.95 -6.80
C ASN A 210 -0.12 3.94 -7.93
N ILE A 211 -1.41 4.06 -7.61
CA ILE A 211 -2.43 4.35 -8.62
C ILE A 211 -2.36 5.86 -8.91
N LEU A 212 -2.21 6.24 -10.18
CA LEU A 212 -2.03 7.63 -10.59
C LEU A 212 -3.29 8.17 -11.30
N PRO A 213 -4.23 8.78 -10.55
CA PRO A 213 -5.35 9.52 -11.13
C PRO A 213 -4.85 10.81 -11.78
N THR A 214 -5.71 11.49 -12.54
CA THR A 214 -5.38 12.76 -13.21
C THR A 214 -5.07 13.90 -12.24
N ASN A 215 -5.32 13.74 -10.94
CA ASN A 215 -5.21 14.79 -9.94
C ASN A 215 -4.27 14.47 -8.76
N GLY A 216 -3.44 13.42 -8.86
CA GLY A 216 -2.46 13.12 -7.82
C GLY A 216 -2.05 11.66 -7.73
N ALA A 217 -1.98 11.13 -6.52
CA ALA A 217 -1.68 9.72 -6.26
C ALA A 217 -2.73 9.09 -5.33
N ILE A 218 -3.02 7.80 -5.53
CA ILE A 218 -3.92 7.02 -4.66
C ILE A 218 -3.12 5.89 -4.04
N GLN A 219 -3.29 5.72 -2.73
CA GLN A 219 -2.75 4.63 -1.91
C GLN A 219 -3.92 3.96 -1.19
N VAL A 220 -4.15 2.67 -1.40
CA VAL A 220 -5.28 1.94 -0.81
C VAL A 220 -4.82 1.16 0.40
N ILE A 221 -5.50 1.33 1.52
CA ILE A 221 -5.23 0.60 2.76
C ILE A 221 -6.43 -0.29 3.16
N ASP A 222 -6.12 -1.39 3.83
CA ASP A 222 -7.12 -2.35 4.33
C ASP A 222 -7.16 -2.44 5.87
N ARG A 223 -6.47 -1.50 6.54
CA ARG A 223 -6.48 -1.33 7.99
C ARG A 223 -6.72 0.12 8.35
N VAL A 224 -7.21 0.37 9.55
CA VAL A 224 -7.38 1.73 10.07
C VAL A 224 -6.02 2.40 10.23
N LEU A 225 -5.89 3.61 9.70
CA LEU A 225 -4.68 4.43 9.85
C LEU A 225 -4.92 5.48 10.93
N PHE A 226 -3.98 5.60 11.85
CA PHE A 226 -4.02 6.62 12.91
C PHE A 226 -2.59 7.08 13.23
N TYR A 227 -2.47 8.22 13.87
CA TYR A 227 -1.18 8.75 14.27
C TYR A 227 -0.77 8.15 15.62
N GLN A 228 0.36 7.47 15.65
CA GLN A 228 0.90 6.90 16.88
C GLN A 228 2.43 6.78 16.78
N THR A 229 3.12 7.53 17.60
CA THR A 229 4.60 7.62 17.58
C THR A 229 5.29 6.62 18.51
N LYS A 230 4.53 5.93 19.38
CA LYS A 230 5.06 4.94 20.35
C LYS A 230 4.12 3.77 20.47
#